data_33e97a3cd5bca22cb181f8f1202f294b
#
_entry.id   33e97a3cd5bca22cb181f8f1202f294b
#
_cell.length_a   1.000
_cell.length_b   1.000
_cell.length_c   1.000
_cell.angle_alpha   90.00
_cell.angle_beta   90.00
_cell.angle_gamma   90.00
#
_symmetry.space_group_name_H-M   'P 1'
#
loop_
_entity.id
_entity.type
_entity.pdbx_description
1 polymer ?
#
loop_
_entity_poly.entity_id
_entity_poly.type
_entity_poly.pdbx_seq_one_letter_code
_entity_poly.pdbx_strand_id
1 'polypeptide(L)'
;TRISAIILGIIGGLIIIKPTFHQFNLFYFMPLIFAFGFAQVALSIKSLSKTEPNYLIAFYFSLLSMLIGLCTLVNGWIWPTLYEAVLFVILGLAGGYANILLTQSLRMADTGLVTPIKYLSLVFAATAGYFIFGESLKLTTLVGSGFIVVGTYICLLYTSPSPRDRYGSRMP
;
A
#
# COMPACT_ATOMS: atom_id res chain seq x y z
N THR A 1 7.69 19.44 -9.42
CA THR A 1 6.76 19.89 -8.33
C THR A 1 6.00 18.71 -7.78
N ARG A 2 5.58 18.71 -6.49
CA ARG A 2 4.81 17.63 -5.86
C ARG A 2 3.53 17.30 -6.64
N ILE A 3 2.91 18.33 -7.21
CA ILE A 3 1.68 18.19 -8.01
C ILE A 3 1.92 17.38 -9.29
N SER A 4 3.03 17.58 -9.99
CA SER A 4 3.35 16.81 -11.19
C SER A 4 3.57 15.32 -10.92
N ALA A 5 4.15 14.98 -9.77
CA ALA A 5 4.32 13.60 -9.34
C ALA A 5 2.97 12.91 -9.06
N ILE A 6 2.05 13.62 -8.42
CA ILE A 6 0.69 13.13 -8.16
C ILE A 6 -0.06 12.90 -9.47
N ILE A 7 0.01 13.86 -10.40
CA ILE A 7 -0.64 13.75 -11.71
C ILE A 7 -0.10 12.54 -12.48
N LEU A 8 1.23 12.34 -12.52
CA LEU A 8 1.85 11.18 -13.16
C LEU A 8 1.38 9.86 -12.54
N GLY A 9 1.28 9.79 -11.22
CA GLY A 9 0.75 8.62 -10.51
C GLY A 9 -0.70 8.31 -10.88
N ILE A 10 -1.55 9.33 -10.96
CA ILE A 10 -2.97 9.19 -11.35
C ILE A 10 -3.07 8.72 -12.82
N ILE A 11 -2.30 9.33 -13.74
CA ILE A 11 -2.26 8.93 -15.16
C ILE A 11 -1.82 7.47 -15.28
N GLY A 12 -0.76 7.06 -14.57
CA GLY A 12 -0.29 5.68 -14.55
C GLY A 12 -1.36 4.70 -14.07
N GLY A 13 -2.07 5.04 -13.00
CA GLY A 13 -3.19 4.26 -12.49
C GLY A 13 -4.35 4.13 -13.49
N LEU A 14 -4.72 5.23 -14.16
CA LEU A 14 -5.76 5.23 -15.20
C LEU A 14 -5.38 4.37 -16.42
N ILE A 15 -4.11 4.39 -16.83
CA ILE A 15 -3.61 3.54 -17.93
C ILE A 15 -3.73 2.06 -17.57
N ILE A 16 -3.46 1.68 -16.31
CA ILE A 16 -3.58 0.29 -15.83
C ILE A 16 -5.04 -0.15 -15.80
N ILE A 17 -5.92 0.68 -15.24
CA ILE A 17 -7.35 0.36 -15.06
C ILE A 17 -8.06 0.26 -16.41
N LYS A 18 -7.60 0.98 -17.45
CA LYS A 18 -8.24 1.03 -18.78
C LYS A 18 -9.77 1.17 -18.67
N PRO A 19 -10.30 2.30 -18.17
CA PRO A 19 -11.74 2.47 -18.10
C PRO A 19 -12.30 2.41 -19.52
N THR A 20 -12.94 1.28 -19.86
CA THR A 20 -13.64 1.12 -21.14
C THR A 20 -14.97 1.86 -21.01
N PHE A 21 -15.12 2.98 -21.68
CA PHE A 21 -16.32 3.85 -21.60
C PHE A 21 -17.63 3.14 -22.03
N HIS A 22 -17.55 1.96 -22.62
CA HIS A 22 -18.73 1.17 -23.05
C HIS A 22 -19.46 0.42 -21.92
N GLN A 23 -18.84 0.24 -20.75
CA GLN A 23 -19.48 -0.33 -19.56
C GLN A 23 -19.05 0.45 -18.35
N PHE A 24 -19.79 1.54 -18.07
CA PHE A 24 -19.58 2.34 -16.86
C PHE A 24 -19.99 1.52 -15.65
N ASN A 25 -19.02 0.80 -15.05
CA ASN A 25 -19.24 0.00 -13.87
C ASN A 25 -18.75 0.77 -12.65
N LEU A 26 -19.65 0.98 -11.69
CA LEU A 26 -19.36 1.69 -10.44
C LEU A 26 -18.15 1.09 -9.69
N PHE A 27 -17.87 -0.19 -9.93
CA PHE A 27 -16.73 -0.90 -9.35
C PHE A 27 -15.35 -0.34 -9.74
N TYR A 28 -15.24 0.42 -10.84
CA TYR A 28 -13.98 1.10 -11.19
C TYR A 28 -13.58 2.20 -10.20
N PHE A 29 -14.51 2.70 -9.39
CA PHE A 29 -14.22 3.68 -8.33
C PHE A 29 -13.78 3.05 -7.01
N MET A 30 -13.98 1.75 -6.81
CA MET A 30 -13.56 1.03 -5.60
C MET A 30 -12.08 1.22 -5.25
N PRO A 31 -11.12 1.13 -6.20
CA PRO A 31 -9.71 1.37 -5.90
C PRO A 31 -9.41 2.79 -5.42
N LEU A 32 -10.16 3.80 -5.88
CA LEU A 32 -9.99 5.19 -5.44
C LEU A 32 -10.48 5.37 -4.00
N ILE A 33 -11.63 4.78 -3.66
CA ILE A 33 -12.16 4.77 -2.30
C ILE A 33 -11.18 4.07 -1.35
N PHE A 34 -10.64 2.91 -1.79
CA PHE A 34 -9.64 2.18 -1.03
C PHE A 34 -8.36 3.01 -0.83
N ALA A 35 -7.86 3.68 -1.88
CA ALA A 35 -6.66 4.52 -1.80
C ALA A 35 -6.84 5.69 -0.81
N PHE A 36 -8.02 6.32 -0.82
CA PHE A 36 -8.35 7.38 0.12
C PHE A 36 -8.39 6.85 1.56
N GLY A 37 -9.10 5.73 1.80
CA GLY A 37 -9.16 5.10 3.11
C GLY A 37 -7.77 4.68 3.61
N PHE A 38 -6.94 4.11 2.72
CA PHE A 38 -5.57 3.73 3.07
C PHE A 38 -4.69 4.93 3.43
N ALA A 39 -4.85 6.06 2.74
CA ALA A 39 -4.14 7.29 3.07
C ALA A 39 -4.52 7.81 4.48
N GLN A 40 -5.80 7.77 4.83
CA GLN A 40 -6.28 8.13 6.16
C GLN A 40 -5.71 7.22 7.25
N VAL A 41 -5.69 5.91 6.99
CA VAL A 41 -5.08 4.93 7.91
C VAL A 41 -3.59 5.23 8.12
N ALA A 42 -2.83 5.50 7.05
CA ALA A 42 -1.41 5.81 7.14
C ALA A 42 -1.13 7.08 7.98
N LEU A 43 -1.95 8.13 7.79
CA LEU A 43 -1.85 9.36 8.58
C LEU A 43 -2.22 9.12 10.05
N SER A 44 -3.25 8.33 10.31
CA SER A 44 -3.67 7.96 11.67
C SER A 44 -2.60 7.15 12.39
N ILE A 45 -2.00 6.16 11.72
CA ILE A 45 -0.88 5.38 12.26
C ILE A 45 0.30 6.31 12.60
N LYS A 46 0.66 7.24 11.71
CA LYS A 46 1.74 8.19 11.96
C LYS A 46 1.46 9.09 13.18
N SER A 47 0.22 9.52 13.34
CA SER A 47 -0.18 10.33 14.51
C SER A 47 -0.13 9.50 15.79
N LEU A 48 -0.72 8.31 15.78
CA LEU A 48 -0.85 7.43 16.93
C LEU A 48 0.50 6.84 17.36
N SER A 49 1.43 6.61 16.42
CA SER A 49 2.76 6.08 16.70
C SER A 49 3.65 7.03 17.53
N LYS A 50 3.23 8.27 17.78
CA LYS A 50 3.91 9.21 18.67
C LYS A 50 3.61 8.94 20.15
N THR A 51 2.44 8.39 20.44
CA THR A 51 1.94 8.17 21.81
C THR A 51 1.91 6.69 22.17
N GLU A 52 1.63 5.83 21.20
CA GLU A 52 1.43 4.40 21.42
C GLU A 52 2.56 3.54 20.83
N PRO A 53 2.87 2.38 21.45
CA PRO A 53 3.86 1.46 20.91
C PRO A 53 3.35 0.76 19.63
N ASN A 54 4.28 0.46 18.71
CA ASN A 54 3.95 -0.07 17.39
C ASN A 54 3.16 -1.39 17.42
N TYR A 55 3.49 -2.28 18.36
CA TYR A 55 2.82 -3.57 18.49
C TYR A 55 1.35 -3.41 18.92
N LEU A 56 1.04 -2.40 19.71
CA LEU A 56 -0.32 -2.13 20.15
C LEU A 56 -1.19 -1.65 18.98
N ILE A 57 -0.66 -0.72 18.17
CA ILE A 57 -1.33 -0.23 16.96
C ILE A 57 -1.60 -1.39 15.99
N ALA A 58 -0.58 -2.23 15.73
CA ALA A 58 -0.71 -3.38 14.85
C ALA A 58 -1.71 -4.41 15.40
N PHE A 59 -1.72 -4.63 16.73
CA PHE A 59 -2.67 -5.55 17.39
C PHE A 59 -4.12 -5.10 17.20
N TYR A 60 -4.44 -3.84 17.53
CA TYR A 60 -5.81 -3.34 17.39
C TYR A 60 -6.27 -3.30 15.93
N PHE A 61 -5.37 -2.95 15.01
CA PHE A 61 -5.67 -3.01 13.57
C PHE A 61 -6.02 -4.44 13.14
N SER A 62 -5.23 -5.43 13.55
CA SER A 62 -5.46 -6.84 13.23
C SER A 62 -6.73 -7.38 13.92
N LEU A 63 -6.97 -6.99 15.17
CA LEU A 63 -8.16 -7.36 15.92
C LEU A 63 -9.44 -6.84 15.23
N LEU A 64 -9.43 -5.56 14.85
CA LEU A 64 -10.58 -4.96 14.16
C LEU A 64 -10.81 -5.62 12.79
N SER A 65 -9.74 -5.88 12.05
CA SER A 65 -9.83 -6.60 10.76
C SER A 65 -10.39 -8.00 10.93
N MET A 66 -10.01 -8.72 12.01
CA MET A 66 -10.55 -10.04 12.35
C MET A 66 -12.05 -9.95 12.65
N LEU A 67 -12.48 -8.98 13.46
CA LEU A 67 -13.90 -8.79 13.78
C LEU A 67 -14.75 -8.50 12.54
N ILE A 68 -14.26 -7.63 11.65
CA ILE A 68 -14.93 -7.35 10.37
C ILE A 68 -14.98 -8.62 9.51
N GLY A 69 -13.88 -9.38 9.45
CA GLY A 69 -13.83 -10.65 8.74
C GLY A 69 -14.85 -11.66 9.30
N LEU A 70 -15.00 -11.76 10.63
CA LEU A 70 -15.99 -12.63 11.26
C LEU A 70 -17.43 -12.25 10.90
N CYS A 71 -17.73 -10.98 10.69
CA CYS A 71 -19.06 -10.54 10.25
C CYS A 71 -19.44 -11.13 8.87
N THR A 72 -18.47 -11.51 8.05
CA THR A 72 -18.72 -12.14 6.74
C THR A 72 -19.13 -13.61 6.84
N LEU A 73 -19.07 -14.24 8.02
CA LEU A 73 -19.56 -15.60 8.28
C LEU A 73 -21.01 -15.79 7.85
N VAL A 74 -21.83 -14.74 7.98
CA VAL A 74 -23.26 -14.76 7.62
C VAL A 74 -23.49 -15.11 6.13
N ASN A 75 -22.49 -14.81 5.27
CA ASN A 75 -22.56 -15.07 3.83
C ASN A 75 -22.19 -16.52 3.44
N GLY A 76 -21.98 -17.41 4.41
CA GLY A 76 -21.60 -18.80 4.19
C GLY A 76 -20.12 -18.96 3.86
N TRP A 77 -19.34 -19.37 4.86
CA TRP A 77 -17.91 -19.70 4.63
C TRP A 77 -17.77 -21.14 4.17
N ILE A 78 -16.85 -21.36 3.23
CA ILE A 78 -16.39 -22.69 2.86
C ILE A 78 -15.21 -23.02 3.77
N TRP A 79 -15.25 -24.16 4.44
CA TRP A 79 -14.15 -24.60 5.28
C TRP A 79 -12.92 -24.91 4.43
N PRO A 80 -11.77 -24.29 4.74
CA PRO A 80 -10.55 -24.53 3.99
C PRO A 80 -10.03 -25.96 4.18
N THR A 81 -9.44 -26.52 3.15
CA THR A 81 -8.67 -27.76 3.25
C THR A 81 -7.45 -27.57 4.17
N LEU A 82 -6.87 -28.66 4.65
CA LEU A 82 -5.68 -28.59 5.52
C LEU A 82 -4.53 -27.81 4.86
N TYR A 83 -4.34 -27.99 3.56
CA TYR A 83 -3.32 -27.26 2.79
C TYR A 83 -3.59 -25.74 2.76
N GLU A 84 -4.83 -25.34 2.48
CA GLU A 84 -5.25 -23.94 2.49
C GLU A 84 -5.16 -23.33 3.89
N ALA A 85 -5.53 -24.08 4.92
CA ALA A 85 -5.42 -23.64 6.31
C ALA A 85 -3.95 -23.32 6.68
N VAL A 86 -3.00 -24.17 6.29
CA VAL A 86 -1.55 -23.91 6.49
C VAL A 86 -1.11 -22.64 5.75
N LEU A 87 -1.55 -22.46 4.50
CA LEU A 87 -1.25 -21.24 3.74
C LEU A 87 -1.82 -19.99 4.42
N PHE A 88 -3.05 -20.04 4.93
CA PHE A 88 -3.65 -18.92 5.66
C PHE A 88 -2.88 -18.57 6.93
N VAL A 89 -2.39 -19.57 7.66
CA VAL A 89 -1.54 -19.33 8.85
C VAL A 89 -0.24 -18.64 8.45
N ILE A 90 0.43 -19.13 7.41
CA ILE A 90 1.68 -18.52 6.91
C ILE A 90 1.43 -17.07 6.46
N LEU A 91 0.38 -16.83 5.68
CA LEU A 91 -0.01 -15.50 5.22
C LEU A 91 -0.35 -14.58 6.40
N GLY A 92 -1.08 -15.08 7.40
CA GLY A 92 -1.44 -14.33 8.60
C GLY A 92 -0.21 -13.92 9.41
N LEU A 93 0.74 -14.82 9.62
CA LEU A 93 1.98 -14.54 10.34
C LEU A 93 2.86 -13.54 9.56
N ALA A 94 3.04 -13.77 8.27
CA ALA A 94 3.81 -12.86 7.41
C ALA A 94 3.17 -11.47 7.32
N GLY A 95 1.84 -11.40 7.16
CA GLY A 95 1.08 -10.15 7.11
C GLY A 95 1.10 -9.39 8.43
N GLY A 96 0.96 -10.09 9.56
CA GLY A 96 1.07 -9.51 10.90
C GLY A 96 2.46 -8.91 11.15
N TYR A 97 3.51 -9.65 10.81
CA TYR A 97 4.88 -9.17 10.93
C TYR A 97 5.14 -7.95 10.01
N ALA A 98 4.68 -8.02 8.76
CA ALA A 98 4.79 -6.90 7.83
C ALA A 98 4.04 -5.66 8.33
N ASN A 99 2.89 -5.81 8.99
CA ASN A 99 2.13 -4.70 9.56
C ASN A 99 2.90 -4.01 10.72
N ILE A 100 3.56 -4.78 11.57
CA ILE A 100 4.42 -4.24 12.64
C ILE A 100 5.59 -3.44 12.02
N LEU A 101 6.27 -4.01 11.03
CA LEU A 101 7.37 -3.33 10.33
C LEU A 101 6.91 -2.06 9.61
N LEU A 102 5.73 -2.09 8.99
CA LEU A 102 5.13 -0.93 8.35
C LEU A 102 4.87 0.20 9.36
N THR A 103 4.25 -0.13 10.49
CA THR A 103 3.99 0.83 11.56
C THR A 103 5.29 1.42 12.09
N GLN A 104 6.32 0.61 12.28
CA GLN A 104 7.65 1.06 12.70
C GLN A 104 8.31 1.97 11.66
N SER A 105 8.20 1.66 10.37
CA SER A 105 8.77 2.49 9.29
C SER A 105 8.11 3.86 9.22
N LEU A 106 6.79 3.94 9.40
CA LEU A 106 6.03 5.21 9.43
C LEU A 106 6.37 6.06 10.67
N ARG A 107 6.78 5.44 11.76
CA ARG A 107 7.27 6.13 12.97
C ARG A 107 8.66 6.73 12.77
N MET A 108 9.57 5.97 12.15
CA MET A 108 11.00 6.34 12.03
C MET A 108 11.27 7.29 10.86
N ALA A 109 10.44 7.29 9.83
CA ALA A 109 10.64 8.07 8.63
C ALA A 109 9.38 8.85 8.22
N ASP A 110 9.59 9.88 7.40
CA ASP A 110 8.47 10.59 6.81
C ASP A 110 7.69 9.70 5.84
N THR A 111 6.37 9.80 5.88
CA THR A 111 5.46 9.03 5.02
C THR A 111 5.81 9.18 3.54
N GLY A 112 6.32 10.35 3.15
CA GLY A 112 6.79 10.62 1.78
C GLY A 112 8.01 9.79 1.36
N LEU A 113 8.83 9.31 2.31
CA LEU A 113 9.97 8.41 2.04
C LEU A 113 9.56 6.93 2.06
N VAL A 114 8.62 6.57 2.94
CA VAL A 114 8.17 5.17 3.09
C VAL A 114 7.29 4.74 1.93
N THR A 115 6.42 5.63 1.46
CA THR A 115 5.44 5.32 0.41
C THR A 115 6.08 4.84 -0.90
N PRO A 116 7.16 5.45 -1.42
CA PRO A 116 7.82 4.98 -2.64
C PRO A 116 8.39 3.56 -2.54
N ILE A 117 8.89 3.17 -1.37
CA ILE A 117 9.46 1.83 -1.15
C ILE A 117 8.38 0.75 -1.32
N LYS A 118 7.11 1.08 -1.03
CA LYS A 118 5.98 0.17 -1.29
C LYS A 118 5.81 -0.21 -2.75
N TYR A 119 6.24 0.64 -3.69
CA TYR A 119 6.18 0.28 -5.11
C TYR A 119 7.15 -0.84 -5.49
N LEU A 120 8.15 -1.13 -4.65
CA LEU A 120 8.97 -2.31 -4.83
C LEU A 120 8.13 -3.60 -4.73
N SER A 121 7.07 -3.60 -3.92
CA SER A 121 6.12 -4.71 -3.83
C SER A 121 5.41 -4.99 -5.16
N LEU A 122 5.22 -3.96 -6.00
CA LEU A 122 4.64 -4.14 -7.34
C LEU A 122 5.58 -4.98 -8.24
N VAL A 123 6.89 -4.76 -8.14
CA VAL A 123 7.89 -5.54 -8.88
C VAL A 123 7.88 -6.99 -8.41
N PHE A 124 7.84 -7.23 -7.10
CA PHE A 124 7.75 -8.58 -6.54
C PHE A 124 6.43 -9.27 -6.93
N ALA A 125 5.31 -8.56 -6.86
CA ALA A 125 4.01 -9.10 -7.25
C ALA A 125 3.96 -9.45 -8.74
N ALA A 126 4.49 -8.59 -9.62
CA ALA A 126 4.55 -8.84 -11.05
C ALA A 126 5.45 -10.04 -11.38
N THR A 127 6.60 -10.15 -10.70
CA THR A 127 7.54 -11.27 -10.86
C THR A 127 6.89 -12.57 -10.39
N ALA A 128 6.24 -12.57 -9.23
CA ALA A 128 5.51 -13.74 -8.72
C ALA A 128 4.34 -14.13 -9.63
N GLY A 129 3.58 -13.16 -10.14
CA GLY A 129 2.48 -13.37 -11.10
C GLY A 129 2.97 -14.08 -12.36
N TYR A 130 4.10 -13.63 -12.90
CA TYR A 130 4.69 -14.26 -14.09
C TYR A 130 5.20 -15.70 -13.82
N PHE A 131 5.99 -15.90 -12.75
CA PHE A 131 6.64 -17.21 -12.51
C PHE A 131 5.71 -18.24 -11.86
N ILE A 132 4.79 -17.82 -11.00
CA ILE A 132 3.92 -18.75 -10.25
C ILE A 132 2.62 -19.00 -10.99
N PHE A 133 2.00 -17.94 -11.55
CA PHE A 133 0.69 -18.02 -12.18
C PHE A 133 0.74 -18.03 -13.72
N GLY A 134 1.92 -17.87 -14.33
CA GLY A 134 2.08 -17.83 -15.79
C GLY A 134 1.39 -16.61 -16.43
N GLU A 135 1.12 -15.56 -15.65
CA GLU A 135 0.44 -14.37 -16.15
C GLU A 135 1.36 -13.56 -17.06
N SER A 136 0.94 -13.34 -18.31
CA SER A 136 1.66 -12.42 -19.18
C SER A 136 1.37 -10.97 -18.79
N LEU A 137 2.41 -10.21 -18.47
CA LEU A 137 2.29 -8.78 -18.21
C LEU A 137 1.84 -8.06 -19.47
N LYS A 138 0.65 -7.48 -19.45
CA LYS A 138 0.15 -6.65 -20.54
C LYS A 138 1.03 -5.41 -20.67
N LEU A 139 1.35 -5.01 -21.91
CA LEU A 139 2.16 -3.82 -22.16
C LEU A 139 1.61 -2.56 -21.45
N THR A 140 0.30 -2.45 -21.32
CA THR A 140 -0.36 -1.36 -20.59
C THR A 140 -0.06 -1.35 -19.11
N THR A 141 0.06 -2.52 -18.48
CA THR A 141 0.47 -2.63 -17.07
C THR A 141 1.92 -2.20 -16.90
N LEU A 142 2.82 -2.58 -17.83
CA LEU A 142 4.22 -2.15 -17.81
C LEU A 142 4.36 -0.64 -18.00
N VAL A 143 3.64 -0.06 -18.97
CA VAL A 143 3.67 1.39 -19.20
C VAL A 143 3.10 2.16 -18.01
N GLY A 144 1.94 1.75 -17.50
CA GLY A 144 1.30 2.40 -16.35
C GLY A 144 2.14 2.31 -15.07
N SER A 145 2.76 1.17 -14.79
CA SER A 145 3.68 1.01 -13.65
C SER A 145 4.93 1.87 -13.82
N GLY A 146 5.44 2.02 -15.05
CA GLY A 146 6.54 2.94 -15.35
C GLY A 146 6.21 4.39 -14.98
N PHE A 147 5.01 4.88 -15.33
CA PHE A 147 4.55 6.22 -14.94
C PHE A 147 4.46 6.38 -13.42
N ILE A 148 3.97 5.36 -12.72
CA ILE A 148 3.89 5.37 -11.25
C ILE A 148 5.30 5.45 -10.64
N VAL A 149 6.24 4.63 -11.11
CA VAL A 149 7.62 4.62 -10.60
C VAL A 149 8.31 5.96 -10.84
N VAL A 150 8.18 6.53 -12.05
CA VAL A 150 8.75 7.86 -12.38
C VAL A 150 8.11 8.95 -11.52
N GLY A 151 6.79 8.97 -11.39
CA GLY A 151 6.08 9.92 -10.54
C GLY A 151 6.54 9.85 -9.08
N THR A 152 6.73 8.62 -8.59
CA THR A 152 7.23 8.35 -7.25
C THR A 152 8.67 8.83 -7.06
N TYR A 153 9.55 8.57 -8.03
CA TYR A 153 10.94 9.04 -8.01
C TYR A 153 11.03 10.57 -7.98
N ILE A 154 10.22 11.24 -8.79
CA ILE A 154 10.12 12.71 -8.77
C ILE A 154 9.64 13.19 -7.39
N CYS A 155 8.62 12.54 -6.82
CA CYS A 155 8.12 12.88 -5.48
C CYS A 155 9.23 12.75 -4.42
N LEU A 156 10.03 11.70 -4.48
CA LEU A 156 11.17 11.47 -3.58
C LEU A 156 12.22 12.55 -3.68
N LEU A 157 12.64 12.91 -4.90
CA LEU A 157 13.65 13.94 -5.13
C LEU A 157 13.23 15.30 -4.54
N TYR A 158 11.93 15.63 -4.64
CA TYR A 158 11.42 16.91 -4.13
C TYR A 158 11.00 16.86 -2.65
N THR A 159 10.91 15.68 -2.04
CA THR A 159 10.53 15.51 -0.62
C THR A 159 11.76 15.28 0.26
N SER A 160 12.94 15.05 -0.33
CA SER A 160 14.21 14.97 0.41
C SER A 160 14.43 16.27 1.18
N PRO A 161 14.55 16.25 2.52
CA PRO A 161 14.76 17.46 3.31
C PRO A 161 16.04 18.12 2.84
N SER A 162 15.93 19.43 2.54
CA SER A 162 17.08 20.26 2.18
C SER A 162 18.16 20.14 3.28
N PRO A 163 19.44 20.09 2.93
CA PRO A 163 20.52 20.11 3.93
C PRO A 163 20.38 21.26 4.94
N ARG A 164 19.72 22.35 4.56
CA ARG A 164 19.48 23.51 5.43
C ARG A 164 18.53 23.22 6.59
N ASP A 165 17.55 22.33 6.43
CA ASP A 165 16.60 21.99 7.49
C ASP A 165 17.24 21.10 8.57
N ARG A 166 18.35 20.43 8.24
CA ARG A 166 19.11 19.58 9.16
C ARG A 166 19.98 20.39 10.13
N TYR A 167 20.34 21.63 9.79
CA TYR A 167 21.14 22.50 10.64
C TYR A 167 20.28 23.34 11.60
N GLY A 168 19.01 23.62 11.27
CA GLY A 168 18.10 24.38 12.12
C GLY A 168 17.65 23.66 13.39
N SER A 169 17.69 22.32 13.42
CA SER A 169 17.25 21.51 14.59
C SER A 169 18.36 21.24 15.63
N ARG A 170 19.57 21.80 15.45
CA ARG A 170 20.72 21.63 16.35
C ARG A 170 21.14 22.90 17.08
N MET A 171 20.35 23.97 17.00
CA MET A 171 20.59 25.13 17.86
C MET A 171 19.81 24.98 19.16
N PRO A 172 20.50 25.14 20.29
CA PRO A 172 19.90 25.05 21.63
C PRO A 172 18.86 26.14 21.86
#